data_e6406bf60c561b38708ff7404f73a61e
#
_entry.id   e6406bf60c561b38708ff7404f73a61e
#
_cell.length_a   1.000
_cell.length_b   1.000
_cell.length_c   1.000
_cell.angle_alpha   90.00
_cell.angle_beta   90.00
_cell.angle_gamma   90.00
#
_symmetry.space_group_name_H-M   'P 1'
#
loop_
_entity.id
_entity.type
_entity.pdbx_description
1 polymer ?
#
loop_
_entity_poly.entity_id
_entity_poly.type
_entity_poly.pdbx_seq_one_letter_code
_entity_poly.pdbx_strand_id
1 'polypeptide(L)'
;MIFGDTDVKNASGCMLAHAINLNALKFPKGHTLSEADCKELYRNGINVVKVARLEDFDISENDAALIIAQAICSHEKIGRISIKRSRTGRVNLVAEQAGVVRLEKQAIVDANMVDHMITIATAVSYTHLTLPTILLV
;
A
#
# COMPACT_ATOMS: atom_id res chain seq x y z
N MET A 1 -0.55 1.18 15.91
CA MET A 1 -1.54 1.96 15.12
C MET A 1 -2.85 2.07 15.89
N ILE A 2 -3.34 3.28 16.10
CA ILE A 2 -4.63 3.55 16.74
C ILE A 2 -5.65 3.83 15.64
N PHE A 3 -6.75 3.07 15.64
CA PHE A 3 -7.84 3.19 14.66
C PHE A 3 -9.16 3.48 15.38
N GLY A 4 -9.88 4.52 14.97
CA GLY A 4 -11.15 4.86 15.60
C GLY A 4 -11.71 6.22 15.19
N ASP A 5 -12.82 6.54 15.84
CA ASP A 5 -13.47 7.83 15.69
C ASP A 5 -12.70 8.89 16.48
N THR A 6 -12.42 10.02 15.86
CA THR A 6 -11.65 11.12 16.45
C THR A 6 -12.35 12.44 16.15
N ASP A 7 -12.40 13.33 17.14
CA ASP A 7 -12.86 14.71 16.93
C ASP A 7 -11.98 15.37 15.84
N VAL A 8 -12.61 16.00 14.85
CA VAL A 8 -11.91 16.64 13.73
C VAL A 8 -10.85 17.63 14.21
N LYS A 9 -11.06 18.31 15.34
CA LYS A 9 -10.09 19.26 15.91
C LYS A 9 -8.77 18.60 16.32
N ASN A 10 -8.82 17.31 16.63
CA ASN A 10 -7.68 16.50 17.08
C ASN A 10 -7.18 15.52 15.99
N ALA A 11 -7.73 15.62 14.77
CA ALA A 11 -7.45 14.68 13.69
C ALA A 11 -6.28 15.09 12.77
N SER A 12 -5.65 16.23 13.02
CA SER A 12 -4.46 16.66 12.26
C SER A 12 -3.33 15.64 12.38
N GLY A 13 -2.71 15.33 11.25
CA GLY A 13 -1.68 14.29 11.14
C GLY A 13 -2.22 12.85 11.09
N CYS A 14 -3.52 12.63 11.26
CA CYS A 14 -4.13 11.32 11.14
C CYS A 14 -4.54 11.02 9.69
N MET A 15 -4.61 9.74 9.33
CA MET A 15 -5.00 9.26 8.02
C MET A 15 -6.48 8.90 8.00
N LEU A 16 -7.24 9.39 7.02
CA LEU A 16 -8.65 9.06 6.85
C LEU A 16 -8.86 7.58 6.54
N ALA A 17 -9.67 6.90 7.34
CA ALA A 17 -10.06 5.51 7.12
C ALA A 17 -11.04 5.33 5.95
N HIS A 18 -11.82 6.37 5.65
CA HIS A 18 -12.81 6.39 4.58
C HIS A 18 -12.71 7.69 3.78
N ALA A 19 -13.10 7.62 2.50
CA ALA A 19 -13.21 8.83 1.69
C ALA A 19 -14.36 9.70 2.22
N ILE A 20 -14.14 11.01 2.24
CA ILE A 20 -15.16 12.01 2.55
C ILE A 20 -15.50 12.73 1.25
N ASN A 21 -16.77 12.66 0.84
CA ASN A 21 -17.32 13.38 -0.31
C ASN A 21 -18.50 14.20 0.18
N LEU A 22 -18.32 15.49 0.36
CA LEU A 22 -19.35 16.41 0.81
C LEU A 22 -19.28 17.68 -0.02
N ASN A 23 -20.30 17.96 -0.83
CA ASN A 23 -20.34 19.13 -1.72
C ASN A 23 -19.05 19.29 -2.55
N ALA A 24 -18.30 20.37 -2.30
CA ALA A 24 -17.02 20.65 -2.96
C ALA A 24 -15.82 19.94 -2.31
N LEU A 25 -15.99 19.35 -1.12
CA LEU A 25 -14.93 18.67 -0.39
C LEU A 25 -14.78 17.23 -0.84
N LYS A 26 -13.58 16.87 -1.26
CA LYS A 26 -13.23 15.49 -1.66
C LYS A 26 -11.90 15.09 -1.03
N PHE A 27 -11.97 14.32 0.03
CA PHE A 27 -10.80 13.69 0.65
C PHE A 27 -10.83 12.19 0.40
N PRO A 28 -9.85 11.62 -0.30
CA PRO A 28 -9.80 10.19 -0.55
C PRO A 28 -9.47 9.41 0.73
N LYS A 29 -9.81 8.13 0.75
CA LYS A 29 -9.31 7.20 1.77
C LYS A 29 -7.78 7.24 1.80
N GLY A 30 -7.19 7.24 2.98
CA GLY A 30 -5.73 7.31 3.17
C GLY A 30 -5.17 8.73 3.07
N HIS A 31 -6.01 9.77 2.92
CA HIS A 31 -5.55 11.16 2.98
C HIS A 31 -5.12 11.51 4.41
N THR A 32 -3.92 12.06 4.56
CA THR A 32 -3.43 12.57 5.83
C THR A 32 -3.98 13.97 6.04
N LEU A 33 -4.77 14.16 7.09
CA LEU A 33 -5.43 15.43 7.38
C LEU A 33 -4.41 16.48 7.85
N SER A 34 -4.41 17.62 7.19
CA SER A 34 -3.73 18.81 7.66
C SER A 34 -4.62 19.60 8.64
N GLU A 35 -4.05 20.57 9.35
CA GLU A 35 -4.85 21.51 10.16
C GLU A 35 -5.88 22.30 9.35
N ALA A 36 -5.55 22.64 8.09
CA ALA A 36 -6.43 23.33 7.19
C ALA A 36 -7.64 22.45 6.81
N ASP A 37 -7.38 21.17 6.49
CA ASP A 37 -8.42 20.18 6.20
C ASP A 37 -9.37 19.99 7.39
N CYS A 38 -8.82 19.91 8.59
CA CYS A 38 -9.61 19.78 9.81
C CYS A 38 -10.53 20.98 10.04
N LYS A 39 -10.01 22.20 9.82
CA LYS A 39 -10.81 23.43 9.91
C LYS A 39 -11.93 23.47 8.86
N GLU A 40 -11.63 23.01 7.66
CA GLU A 40 -12.59 22.97 6.55
C GLU A 40 -13.68 21.91 6.81
N LEU A 41 -13.31 20.73 7.25
CA LEU A 41 -14.27 19.69 7.67
C LEU A 41 -15.20 20.18 8.76
N TYR A 42 -14.64 20.83 9.80
CA TYR A 42 -15.42 21.38 10.90
C TYR A 42 -16.40 22.47 10.45
N ARG A 43 -15.98 23.39 9.56
CA ARG A 43 -16.85 24.44 8.97
C ARG A 43 -18.01 23.85 8.18
N ASN A 44 -17.84 22.68 7.61
CA ASN A 44 -18.86 21.97 6.85
C ASN A 44 -19.71 21.00 7.71
N GLY A 45 -19.62 21.13 9.05
CA GLY A 45 -20.45 20.40 10.01
C GLY A 45 -19.97 18.98 10.33
N ILE A 46 -18.78 18.58 9.87
CA ILE A 46 -18.20 17.31 10.22
C ILE A 46 -17.42 17.48 11.52
N ASN A 47 -17.92 16.90 12.60
CA ASN A 47 -17.32 17.01 13.92
C ASN A 47 -16.44 15.80 14.27
N VAL A 48 -16.73 14.65 13.69
CA VAL A 48 -16.04 13.38 13.97
C VAL A 48 -15.65 12.71 12.66
N VAL A 49 -14.45 12.19 12.60
CA VAL A 49 -13.92 11.44 11.47
C VAL A 49 -13.31 10.13 11.95
N LYS A 50 -13.44 9.09 11.14
CA LYS A 50 -12.77 7.82 11.40
C LYS A 50 -11.38 7.87 10.78
N VAL A 51 -10.38 7.73 11.63
CA VAL A 51 -8.96 7.87 11.25
C VAL A 51 -8.11 6.72 11.76
N ALA A 52 -6.98 6.54 11.12
CA ALA A 52 -5.84 5.77 11.61
C ALA A 52 -4.72 6.74 11.99
N ARG A 53 -4.15 6.57 13.17
CA ARG A 53 -2.94 7.26 13.60
C ARG A 53 -1.81 6.25 13.66
N LEU A 54 -0.77 6.48 12.89
CA LEU A 54 0.45 5.70 12.97
C LEU A 54 1.21 6.09 14.24
N GLU A 55 1.77 5.12 14.92
CA GLU A 55 2.69 5.28 16.04
C GLU A 55 4.14 5.16 15.53
N ASP A 56 5.12 5.47 16.37
CA ASP A 56 6.53 5.61 15.95
C ASP A 56 7.13 4.36 15.25
N PHE A 57 6.58 3.17 15.54
CA PHE A 57 7.03 1.91 14.95
C PHE A 57 6.13 1.38 13.83
N ASP A 58 5.05 2.07 13.53
CA ASP A 58 4.14 1.68 12.46
C ASP A 58 4.70 2.08 11.10
N ILE A 59 4.63 1.16 10.14
CA ILE A 59 5.00 1.39 8.75
C ILE A 59 3.73 1.46 7.91
N SER A 60 3.65 2.41 6.97
CA SER A 60 2.53 2.46 6.05
C SER A 60 2.47 1.21 5.16
N GLU A 61 1.27 0.79 4.75
CA GLU A 61 1.10 -0.36 3.86
C GLU A 61 1.91 -0.22 2.55
N ASN A 62 2.04 1.01 2.03
CA ASN A 62 2.81 1.29 0.82
C ASN A 62 4.33 1.13 1.04
N ASP A 63 4.82 1.57 2.18
CA ASP A 63 6.24 1.45 2.53
C ASP A 63 6.60 0.02 2.88
N ALA A 64 5.72 -0.70 3.59
CA ALA A 64 5.89 -2.12 3.88
C ALA A 64 5.99 -2.94 2.59
N ALA A 65 5.07 -2.74 1.64
CA ALA A 65 5.10 -3.41 0.34
C ALA A 65 6.39 -3.09 -0.43
N LEU A 66 6.86 -1.84 -0.36
CA LEU A 66 8.12 -1.45 -1.00
C LEU A 66 9.33 -2.12 -0.37
N ILE A 67 9.41 -2.17 0.96
CA ILE A 67 10.51 -2.82 1.69
C ILE A 67 10.60 -4.30 1.29
N ILE A 68 9.46 -5.00 1.25
CA ILE A 68 9.39 -6.40 0.82
C ILE A 68 9.87 -6.55 -0.63
N ALA A 69 9.38 -5.70 -1.54
CA ALA A 69 9.79 -5.72 -2.94
C ALA A 69 11.29 -5.47 -3.11
N GLN A 70 11.85 -4.54 -2.37
CA GLN A 70 13.30 -4.27 -2.36
C GLN A 70 14.10 -5.46 -1.83
N ALA A 71 13.64 -6.09 -0.75
CA ALA A 71 14.28 -7.27 -0.20
C ALA A 71 14.31 -8.42 -1.21
N ILE A 72 13.21 -8.64 -1.95
CA ILE A 72 13.17 -9.64 -3.02
C ILE A 72 14.17 -9.29 -4.14
N CYS A 73 14.22 -8.03 -4.56
CA CYS A 73 15.06 -7.58 -5.67
C CYS A 73 16.54 -7.42 -5.29
N SER A 74 16.89 -7.36 -4.01
CA SER A 74 18.28 -7.17 -3.55
C SER A 74 19.16 -8.43 -3.73
N HIS A 75 18.57 -9.57 -4.06
CA HIS A 75 19.32 -10.80 -4.27
C HIS A 75 20.12 -10.72 -5.59
N GLU A 76 21.42 -10.94 -5.54
CA GLU A 76 22.36 -10.78 -6.68
C GLU A 76 21.99 -11.55 -7.96
N LYS A 77 21.16 -12.58 -7.84
CA LYS A 77 20.70 -13.42 -8.96
C LYS A 77 19.49 -12.84 -9.69
N ILE A 78 18.89 -11.77 -9.17
CA ILE A 78 17.70 -11.14 -9.76
C ILE A 78 18.18 -9.96 -10.60
N GLY A 79 18.55 -10.20 -11.84
CA GLY A 79 18.91 -9.16 -12.80
C GLY A 79 17.67 -8.61 -13.52
N ARG A 80 17.62 -7.27 -13.71
CA ARG A 80 16.70 -6.56 -14.61
C ARG A 80 15.22 -6.72 -14.27
N ILE A 81 14.88 -6.56 -13.00
CA ILE A 81 13.52 -6.39 -12.52
C ILE A 81 13.36 -4.96 -12.01
N SER A 82 12.35 -4.27 -12.49
CA SER A 82 11.97 -2.94 -11.98
C SER A 82 10.83 -3.05 -10.97
N ILE A 83 10.91 -2.21 -9.94
CA ILE A 83 9.90 -2.07 -8.91
C ILE A 83 8.93 -0.97 -9.33
N LYS A 84 7.68 -1.34 -9.61
CA LYS A 84 6.61 -0.40 -9.95
C LYS A 84 5.69 -0.23 -8.75
N ARG A 85 5.76 0.92 -8.10
CA ARG A 85 4.84 1.27 -7.02
C ARG A 85 3.42 1.40 -7.54
N SER A 86 2.47 0.87 -6.81
CA SER A 86 1.05 1.10 -6.99
C SER A 86 0.50 1.80 -5.74
N ARG A 87 -0.82 1.95 -5.66
CA ARG A 87 -1.48 2.47 -4.46
C ARG A 87 -2.01 1.30 -3.63
N THR A 88 -2.41 1.55 -2.39
CA THR A 88 -3.06 0.56 -1.51
C THR A 88 -2.19 -0.67 -1.20
N GLY A 89 -0.97 -0.44 -0.70
CA GLY A 89 -0.10 -1.50 -0.20
C GLY A 89 0.41 -2.48 -1.26
N ARG A 90 0.37 -2.10 -2.54
CA ARG A 90 0.74 -2.98 -3.64
C ARG A 90 1.97 -2.50 -4.39
N VAL A 91 2.85 -3.43 -4.72
CA VAL A 91 4.02 -3.21 -5.57
C VAL A 91 4.08 -4.31 -6.63
N ASN A 92 4.37 -3.94 -7.87
CA ASN A 92 4.58 -4.87 -8.96
C ASN A 92 6.08 -4.99 -9.26
N LEU A 93 6.57 -6.20 -9.36
CA LEU A 93 7.89 -6.51 -9.89
C LEU A 93 7.75 -6.84 -11.37
N VAL A 94 8.40 -6.07 -12.24
CA VAL A 94 8.23 -6.15 -13.70
C VAL A 94 9.56 -6.42 -14.34
N ALA A 95 9.61 -7.46 -15.18
CA ALA A 95 10.81 -7.74 -15.97
C ALA A 95 11.06 -6.60 -16.97
N GLU A 96 12.30 -6.11 -17.05
CA GLU A 96 12.72 -5.07 -18.00
C GLU A 96 13.04 -5.62 -19.39
N GLN A 97 13.16 -6.93 -19.51
CA GLN A 97 13.47 -7.60 -20.76
C GLN A 97 12.64 -8.88 -20.91
N ALA A 98 12.44 -9.29 -22.15
CA ALA A 98 11.87 -10.60 -22.46
C ALA A 98 12.78 -11.70 -21.91
N GLY A 99 12.18 -12.72 -21.30
CA GLY A 99 12.93 -13.80 -20.69
C GLY A 99 12.01 -14.82 -20.02
N VAL A 100 12.62 -15.78 -19.35
CA VAL A 100 11.93 -16.79 -18.55
C VAL A 100 12.07 -16.43 -17.08
N VAL A 101 10.94 -16.31 -16.39
CA VAL A 101 10.93 -16.15 -14.93
C VAL A 101 11.06 -17.54 -14.29
N ARG A 102 12.07 -17.67 -13.47
CA ARG A 102 12.27 -18.84 -12.64
C ARG A 102 11.90 -18.49 -11.21
N LEU A 103 10.89 -19.16 -10.68
CA LEU A 103 10.36 -18.93 -9.33
C LEU A 103 10.74 -20.08 -8.42
N GLU A 104 11.27 -19.74 -7.24
CA GLU A 104 11.45 -20.70 -6.16
C GLU A 104 10.13 -20.81 -5.37
N LYS A 105 9.36 -21.85 -5.70
CA LYS A 105 8.02 -22.07 -5.13
C LYS A 105 8.02 -22.05 -3.60
N GLN A 106 8.97 -22.76 -3.00
CA GLN A 106 9.01 -22.88 -1.56
C GLN A 106 9.29 -21.53 -0.91
N ALA A 107 10.21 -20.74 -1.46
CA ALA A 107 10.50 -19.41 -0.93
C ALA A 107 9.28 -18.47 -0.97
N ILE A 108 8.43 -18.56 -2.00
CA ILE A 108 7.18 -17.78 -2.06
C ILE A 108 6.20 -18.25 -0.98
N VAL A 109 6.05 -19.56 -0.79
CA VAL A 109 5.20 -20.13 0.26
C VAL A 109 5.68 -19.67 1.62
N ASP A 110 6.99 -19.82 1.89
CA ASP A 110 7.60 -19.44 3.17
C ASP A 110 7.41 -17.94 3.46
N ALA A 111 7.59 -17.08 2.47
CA ALA A 111 7.36 -15.64 2.61
C ALA A 111 5.90 -15.32 2.91
N ASN A 112 4.95 -16.00 2.27
CA ASN A 112 3.50 -15.82 2.53
C ASN A 112 3.07 -16.40 3.89
N MET A 113 3.87 -17.26 4.50
CA MET A 113 3.59 -17.82 5.82
C MET A 113 4.15 -16.98 6.97
N VAL A 114 4.95 -15.95 6.67
CA VAL A 114 5.53 -15.05 7.68
C VAL A 114 4.44 -14.27 8.40
N ASP A 115 3.50 -13.70 7.63
CA ASP A 115 2.36 -12.96 8.17
C ASP A 115 1.19 -13.02 7.19
N HIS A 116 -0.03 -13.18 7.71
CA HIS A 116 -1.26 -13.25 6.90
C HIS A 116 -1.58 -11.95 6.15
N MET A 117 -0.97 -10.83 6.54
CA MET A 117 -1.11 -9.54 5.85
C MET A 117 -0.16 -9.40 4.65
N ILE A 118 0.79 -10.32 4.49
CA ILE A 118 1.74 -10.31 3.38
C ILE A 118 1.31 -11.33 2.34
N THR A 119 1.17 -10.89 1.10
CA THR A 119 0.87 -11.78 -0.02
C THR A 119 1.81 -11.51 -1.19
N ILE A 120 2.59 -12.51 -1.56
CA ILE A 120 3.37 -12.53 -2.79
C ILE A 120 2.64 -13.43 -3.77
N ALA A 121 2.16 -12.85 -4.87
CA ALA A 121 1.47 -13.57 -5.93
C ALA A 121 2.22 -13.43 -7.25
N THR A 122 2.15 -14.47 -8.07
CA THR A 122 2.71 -14.46 -9.41
C THR A 122 1.60 -14.40 -10.45
N ALA A 123 1.78 -13.57 -11.48
CA ALA A 123 0.89 -13.63 -12.64
C ALA A 123 1.10 -14.97 -13.37
N VAL A 124 0.03 -15.71 -13.56
CA VAL A 124 0.03 -16.90 -14.42
C VAL A 124 -0.54 -16.52 -15.78
N SER A 125 0.24 -16.74 -16.83
CA SER A 125 -0.24 -16.54 -18.20
C SER A 125 -1.05 -17.76 -18.63
N TYR A 126 -2.34 -17.61 -18.75
CA TYR A 126 -3.15 -18.47 -19.59
C TYR A 126 -3.17 -17.81 -20.98
N THR A 127 -2.25 -18.19 -21.84
CA THR A 127 -2.22 -18.01 -23.29
C THR A 127 -1.74 -16.70 -23.91
N HIS A 128 -1.72 -15.51 -23.29
CA HIS A 128 -1.36 -14.28 -24.02
C HIS A 128 -0.65 -13.16 -23.22
N LEU A 129 0.00 -13.45 -22.12
CA LEU A 129 0.81 -12.42 -21.43
C LEU A 129 2.27 -12.56 -21.80
N THR A 130 2.77 -11.60 -22.54
CA THR A 130 4.17 -11.52 -22.98
C THR A 130 5.14 -11.06 -21.89
N LEU A 131 4.67 -10.72 -20.70
CA LEU A 131 5.50 -10.28 -19.57
C LEU A 131 5.05 -10.94 -18.26
N PRO A 132 5.92 -11.70 -17.59
CA PRO A 132 5.64 -12.19 -16.25
C PRO A 132 5.66 -11.02 -15.27
N THR A 133 4.54 -10.80 -14.59
CA THR A 133 4.41 -9.81 -13.53
C THR A 133 4.31 -10.54 -12.20
N ILE A 134 5.15 -10.19 -11.24
CA ILE A 134 5.01 -10.59 -9.85
C ILE A 134 4.18 -9.50 -9.16
N LEU A 135 3.09 -9.89 -8.54
CA LEU A 135 2.20 -9.00 -7.82
C LEU A 135 2.45 -9.18 -6.33
N LEU A 136 2.80 -8.10 -5.64
CA LEU A 136 2.75 -8.02 -4.19
C LEU A 136 1.46 -7.30 -3.80
N VAL A 137 0.64 -7.94 -2.99
CA VAL A 137 -0.64 -7.40 -2.53
C VAL A 137 -0.58 -7.25 -1.02
#